data_05ee3e8ef12416a60953db751d56e95e
#
_entry.id   05ee3e8ef12416a60953db751d56e95e
#
_cell.length_a   1.000
_cell.length_b   1.000
_cell.length_c   1.000
_cell.angle_alpha   90.00
_cell.angle_beta   90.00
_cell.angle_gamma   90.00
#
_symmetry.space_group_name_H-M   'P 1'
#
loop_
_entity.id
_entity.type
_entity.pdbx_description
1 polymer ?
#
loop_
_entity_poly.entity_id
_entity_poly.type
_entity_poly.pdbx_seq_one_letter_code
_entity_poly.pdbx_strand_id
1 'polypeptide(L)'
;MNEKNRQKGRPKDPLKERAILQAARKLFLEKGLEVTTEEIARVAGVAKATLYANFADKDILIEAVLRQESDLTISDEDFSKRHNHSLTDTLTAFGNRFVRFINQRELTGWDRLIASAAIRHPDLPRRFYVAGPGRAQQMLESIIAEAVDEGVLISCNPREAADDLAGLWLGMTSLEIKLGARKTLSDEEIKHRVSHALGVFMRFYSVK
;
A
#
# COMPACT_ATOMS: atom_id res chain seq x y z
N MET A 1 -4.46 -39.55 34.65
CA MET A 1 -4.31 -38.11 34.36
C MET A 1 -4.42 -37.93 32.84
N ASN A 2 -5.54 -37.38 32.39
CA ASN A 2 -5.88 -37.33 30.97
C ASN A 2 -5.50 -35.93 30.42
N GLU A 3 -4.40 -35.85 29.70
CA GLU A 3 -4.04 -34.63 28.95
C GLU A 3 -5.00 -34.46 27.79
N LYS A 4 -5.88 -33.48 27.90
CA LYS A 4 -6.78 -33.07 26.84
C LYS A 4 -5.97 -32.54 25.64
N ASN A 5 -5.94 -33.36 24.61
CA ASN A 5 -5.48 -33.01 23.26
C ASN A 5 -6.21 -31.73 22.76
N ARG A 6 -5.56 -30.59 22.85
CA ARG A 6 -6.06 -29.32 22.26
C ARG A 6 -6.05 -29.51 20.74
N GLN A 7 -7.21 -29.76 20.15
CA GLN A 7 -7.38 -29.81 18.73
C GLN A 7 -6.81 -28.50 18.11
N LYS A 8 -5.71 -28.63 17.40
CA LYS A 8 -5.19 -27.60 16.50
C LYS A 8 -6.31 -27.25 15.50
N GLY A 9 -6.79 -26.02 15.51
CA GLY A 9 -7.83 -25.55 14.61
C GLY A 9 -7.46 -25.89 13.15
N ARG A 10 -8.48 -26.22 12.35
CA ARG A 10 -8.31 -26.53 10.90
C ARG A 10 -7.49 -25.42 10.25
N PRO A 11 -6.45 -25.74 9.45
CA PRO A 11 -5.64 -24.74 8.76
C PRO A 11 -6.54 -23.74 8.00
N LYS A 12 -6.24 -22.45 8.07
CA LYS A 12 -6.95 -21.43 7.33
C LYS A 12 -6.87 -21.76 5.83
N ASP A 13 -7.99 -21.69 5.15
CA ASP A 13 -8.08 -21.96 3.71
C ASP A 13 -7.74 -20.69 2.94
N PRO A 14 -6.60 -20.58 2.23
CA PRO A 14 -6.18 -19.36 1.56
C PRO A 14 -7.18 -18.89 0.49
N LEU A 15 -7.94 -19.80 -0.11
CA LEU A 15 -8.94 -19.44 -1.12
C LEU A 15 -10.11 -18.70 -0.47
N LYS A 16 -10.54 -19.14 0.71
CA LYS A 16 -11.61 -18.46 1.46
C LYS A 16 -11.17 -17.12 1.99
N GLU A 17 -9.96 -17.02 2.52
CA GLU A 17 -9.38 -15.74 2.93
C GLU A 17 -9.36 -14.73 1.78
N ARG A 18 -8.86 -15.13 0.62
CA ARG A 18 -8.84 -14.30 -0.58
C ARG A 18 -10.23 -13.88 -1.03
N ALA A 19 -11.21 -14.80 -1.01
CA ALA A 19 -12.58 -14.48 -1.37
C ALA A 19 -13.20 -13.44 -0.41
N ILE A 20 -12.93 -13.55 0.90
CA ILE A 20 -13.39 -12.59 1.91
C ILE A 20 -12.77 -11.21 1.66
N LEU A 21 -11.46 -11.14 1.43
CA LEU A 21 -10.76 -9.87 1.18
C LEU A 21 -11.27 -9.19 -0.09
N GLN A 22 -11.50 -9.93 -1.18
CA GLN A 22 -12.04 -9.38 -2.42
C GLN A 22 -13.47 -8.85 -2.25
N ALA A 23 -14.33 -9.60 -1.55
CA ALA A 23 -15.70 -9.19 -1.25
C ALA A 23 -15.72 -7.94 -0.36
N ALA A 24 -14.90 -7.91 0.69
CA ALA A 24 -14.77 -6.78 1.60
C ALA A 24 -14.28 -5.52 0.85
N ARG A 25 -13.22 -5.65 0.05
CA ARG A 25 -12.70 -4.56 -0.79
C ARG A 25 -13.79 -3.94 -1.66
N LYS A 26 -14.48 -4.79 -2.42
CA LYS A 26 -15.56 -4.35 -3.31
C LYS A 26 -16.64 -3.59 -2.55
N LEU A 27 -17.15 -4.18 -1.47
CA LEU A 27 -18.25 -3.61 -0.70
C LEU A 27 -17.84 -2.32 0.03
N PHE A 28 -16.62 -2.22 0.56
CA PHE A 28 -16.12 -1.00 1.18
C PHE A 28 -16.07 0.16 0.19
N LEU A 29 -15.60 -0.08 -1.03
CA LEU A 29 -15.54 0.94 -2.08
C LEU A 29 -16.93 1.33 -2.62
N GLU A 30 -17.87 0.39 -2.70
CA GLU A 30 -19.21 0.64 -3.23
C GLU A 30 -20.16 1.26 -2.19
N LYS A 31 -20.09 0.80 -0.93
CA LYS A 31 -21.10 1.10 0.10
C LYS A 31 -20.55 1.77 1.36
N GLY A 32 -19.22 1.89 1.45
CA GLY A 32 -18.57 2.45 2.64
C GLY A 32 -18.30 1.41 3.74
N LEU A 33 -17.76 1.89 4.86
CA LEU A 33 -17.39 1.04 5.99
C LEU A 33 -18.57 0.58 6.85
N GLU A 34 -19.79 1.04 6.59
CA GLU A 34 -20.98 0.60 7.34
C GLU A 34 -21.50 -0.79 6.90
N VAL A 35 -20.91 -1.38 5.85
CA VAL A 35 -21.21 -2.74 5.39
C VAL A 35 -21.02 -3.75 6.53
N THR A 36 -21.98 -4.66 6.69
CA THR A 36 -21.92 -5.69 7.74
C THR A 36 -21.04 -6.87 7.36
N THR A 37 -20.49 -7.57 8.35
CA THR A 37 -19.72 -8.80 8.12
C THR A 37 -20.57 -9.93 7.54
N GLU A 38 -21.89 -9.94 7.81
CA GLU A 38 -22.86 -10.84 7.20
C GLU A 38 -22.95 -10.63 5.69
N GLU A 39 -23.02 -9.38 5.26
CA GLU A 39 -23.10 -9.05 3.84
C GLU A 39 -21.77 -9.43 3.14
N ILE A 40 -20.64 -9.16 3.78
CA ILE A 40 -19.32 -9.55 3.26
C ILE A 40 -19.24 -11.08 3.13
N ALA A 41 -19.64 -11.84 4.15
CA ALA A 41 -19.61 -13.29 4.13
C ALA A 41 -20.50 -13.86 3.01
N ARG A 42 -21.70 -13.28 2.82
CA ARG A 42 -22.63 -13.65 1.75
C ARG A 42 -22.03 -13.43 0.36
N VAL A 43 -21.41 -12.27 0.13
CA VAL A 43 -20.78 -11.93 -1.16
C VAL A 43 -19.53 -12.79 -1.41
N ALA A 44 -18.78 -13.10 -0.36
CA ALA A 44 -17.62 -14.00 -0.43
C ALA A 44 -17.98 -15.48 -0.61
N GLY A 45 -19.28 -15.84 -0.50
CA GLY A 45 -19.72 -17.24 -0.58
C GLY A 45 -19.25 -18.11 0.60
N VAL A 46 -19.06 -17.51 1.79
CA VAL A 46 -18.60 -18.22 2.98
C VAL A 46 -19.61 -18.10 4.13
N ALA A 47 -19.57 -19.05 5.06
CA ALA A 47 -20.32 -18.92 6.31
C ALA A 47 -19.74 -17.80 7.19
N LYS A 48 -20.60 -17.10 7.96
CA LYS A 48 -20.16 -16.06 8.91
C LYS A 48 -19.08 -16.56 9.88
N ALA A 49 -19.22 -17.79 10.37
CA ALA A 49 -18.21 -18.42 11.22
C ALA A 49 -16.82 -18.57 10.53
N THR A 50 -16.82 -18.79 9.21
CA THR A 50 -15.57 -18.83 8.41
C THR A 50 -14.93 -17.46 8.31
N LEU A 51 -15.72 -16.38 8.16
CA LEU A 51 -15.20 -15.02 8.17
C LEU A 51 -14.52 -14.72 9.50
N TYR A 52 -15.18 -14.98 10.63
CA TYR A 52 -14.61 -14.73 11.97
C TYR A 52 -13.44 -15.66 12.33
N ALA A 53 -13.36 -16.85 11.74
CA ALA A 53 -12.19 -17.72 11.88
C ALA A 53 -10.95 -17.15 11.16
N ASN A 54 -11.15 -16.33 10.11
CA ASN A 54 -10.06 -15.68 9.38
C ASN A 54 -9.72 -14.29 9.97
N PHE A 55 -10.74 -13.51 10.30
CA PHE A 55 -10.63 -12.13 10.78
C PHE A 55 -11.44 -11.97 12.07
N ALA A 56 -10.77 -11.72 13.19
CA ALA A 56 -11.39 -11.68 14.52
C ALA A 56 -12.54 -10.65 14.61
N ASP A 57 -12.39 -9.54 13.92
CA ASP A 57 -13.39 -8.49 13.83
C ASP A 57 -13.31 -7.77 12.48
N LYS A 58 -14.20 -6.80 12.28
CA LYS A 58 -14.30 -6.00 11.05
C LYS A 58 -13.10 -5.07 10.88
N ASP A 59 -12.53 -4.58 11.96
CA ASP A 59 -11.39 -3.69 11.94
C ASP A 59 -10.13 -4.40 11.43
N ILE A 60 -9.89 -5.62 11.91
CA ILE A 60 -8.83 -6.51 11.40
C ILE A 60 -9.04 -6.82 9.91
N LEU A 61 -10.29 -7.00 9.47
CA LEU A 61 -10.60 -7.20 8.06
C LEU A 61 -10.30 -5.96 7.22
N ILE A 62 -10.64 -4.77 7.72
CA ILE A 62 -10.32 -3.49 7.06
C ILE A 62 -8.81 -3.36 6.91
N GLU A 63 -8.03 -3.59 7.97
CA GLU A 63 -6.56 -3.53 7.91
C GLU A 63 -5.98 -4.53 6.90
N ALA A 64 -6.50 -5.74 6.87
CA ALA A 64 -6.04 -6.76 5.94
C ALA A 64 -6.32 -6.37 4.47
N VAL A 65 -7.48 -5.78 4.19
CA VAL A 65 -7.79 -5.25 2.85
C VAL A 65 -6.83 -4.11 2.48
N LEU A 66 -6.59 -3.16 3.40
CA LEU A 66 -5.68 -2.05 3.17
C LEU A 66 -4.23 -2.51 2.94
N ARG A 67 -3.79 -3.53 3.70
CA ARG A 67 -2.47 -4.12 3.52
C ARG A 67 -2.35 -4.78 2.15
N GLN A 68 -3.36 -5.52 1.71
CA GLN A 68 -3.38 -6.12 0.37
C GLN A 68 -3.28 -5.06 -0.73
N GLU A 69 -3.96 -3.92 -0.59
CA GLU A 69 -3.82 -2.80 -1.53
C GLU A 69 -2.40 -2.24 -1.55
N SER A 70 -1.76 -2.12 -0.39
CA SER A 70 -0.38 -1.60 -0.33
C SER A 70 0.65 -2.56 -0.91
N ASP A 71 0.42 -3.88 -0.84
CA ASP A 71 1.30 -4.90 -1.43
C ASP A 71 1.36 -4.79 -2.96
N LEU A 72 0.38 -4.12 -3.59
CA LEU A 72 0.41 -3.78 -5.01
C LEU A 72 1.49 -2.76 -5.36
N THR A 73 1.97 -1.96 -4.40
CA THR A 73 3.04 -0.98 -4.63
C THR A 73 4.40 -1.67 -4.70
N ILE A 74 4.74 -2.42 -3.67
CA ILE A 74 5.92 -3.27 -3.60
C ILE A 74 5.65 -4.38 -2.58
N SER A 75 5.87 -5.63 -2.93
CA SER A 75 5.79 -6.74 -2.00
C SER A 75 7.06 -6.83 -1.14
N ASP A 76 6.93 -7.44 0.04
CA ASP A 76 8.10 -7.71 0.90
C ASP A 76 9.13 -8.60 0.16
N GLU A 77 8.68 -9.49 -0.73
CA GLU A 77 9.54 -10.33 -1.55
C GLU A 77 10.36 -9.52 -2.57
N ASP A 78 9.72 -8.60 -3.31
CA ASP A 78 10.42 -7.72 -4.26
C ASP A 78 11.40 -6.79 -3.53
N PHE A 79 11.00 -6.28 -2.36
CA PHE A 79 11.86 -5.44 -1.53
C PHE A 79 13.09 -6.21 -1.05
N SER A 80 12.95 -7.47 -0.65
CA SER A 80 14.07 -8.32 -0.20
C SER A 80 15.06 -8.65 -1.31
N LYS A 81 14.62 -8.67 -2.57
CA LYS A 81 15.48 -8.96 -3.74
C LYS A 81 16.22 -7.75 -4.30
N ARG A 82 15.99 -6.52 -3.76
CA ARG A 82 16.55 -5.26 -4.30
C ARG A 82 18.07 -5.21 -4.37
N HIS A 83 18.76 -5.90 -3.47
CA HIS A 83 20.25 -5.92 -3.39
C HIS A 83 20.94 -6.48 -4.64
N ASN A 84 20.18 -7.13 -5.54
CA ASN A 84 20.73 -7.65 -6.81
C ASN A 84 20.70 -6.60 -7.95
N HIS A 85 20.22 -5.38 -7.69
CA HIS A 85 20.01 -4.33 -8.68
C HIS A 85 20.75 -3.04 -8.29
N SER A 86 21.03 -2.19 -9.29
CA SER A 86 21.55 -0.86 -9.02
C SER A 86 20.51 -0.01 -8.26
N LEU A 87 20.97 1.02 -7.52
CA LEU A 87 20.06 1.97 -6.88
C LEU A 87 19.07 2.59 -7.88
N THR A 88 19.56 2.97 -9.07
CA THR A 88 18.74 3.55 -10.13
C THR A 88 17.65 2.59 -10.61
N ASP A 89 17.98 1.32 -10.81
CA ASP A 89 17.00 0.31 -11.24
C ASP A 89 15.97 0.05 -10.13
N THR A 90 16.43 -0.06 -8.89
CA THR A 90 15.57 -0.24 -7.71
C THR A 90 14.58 0.91 -7.56
N LEU A 91 15.06 2.17 -7.58
CA LEU A 91 14.22 3.35 -7.47
C LEU A 91 13.30 3.53 -8.68
N THR A 92 13.74 3.15 -9.89
CA THR A 92 12.89 3.16 -11.09
C THR A 92 11.76 2.15 -10.97
N ALA A 93 12.05 0.92 -10.56
CA ALA A 93 11.04 -0.12 -10.38
C ALA A 93 10.03 0.28 -9.27
N PHE A 94 10.53 0.77 -8.13
CA PHE A 94 9.71 1.25 -7.04
C PHE A 94 8.80 2.42 -7.50
N GLY A 95 9.37 3.44 -8.11
CA GLY A 95 8.65 4.64 -8.55
C GLY A 95 7.55 4.31 -9.56
N ASN A 96 7.82 3.43 -10.54
CA ASN A 96 6.81 3.02 -11.52
C ASN A 96 5.62 2.31 -10.86
N ARG A 97 5.86 1.43 -9.89
CA ARG A 97 4.79 0.74 -9.14
C ARG A 97 4.05 1.72 -8.24
N PHE A 98 4.77 2.55 -7.50
CA PHE A 98 4.20 3.53 -6.59
C PHE A 98 3.31 4.55 -7.32
N VAL A 99 3.81 5.18 -8.39
CA VAL A 99 3.02 6.15 -9.16
C VAL A 99 1.83 5.47 -9.84
N ARG A 100 2.00 4.25 -10.38
CA ARG A 100 0.88 3.48 -10.95
C ARG A 100 -0.20 3.20 -9.91
N PHE A 101 0.19 2.78 -8.71
CA PHE A 101 -0.73 2.51 -7.62
C PHE A 101 -1.50 3.77 -7.21
N ILE A 102 -0.78 4.88 -6.92
CA ILE A 102 -1.40 6.15 -6.54
C ILE A 102 -2.30 6.72 -7.64
N ASN A 103 -2.00 6.42 -8.90
CA ASN A 103 -2.75 6.86 -10.07
C ASN A 103 -4.05 6.06 -10.31
N GLN A 104 -4.32 4.98 -9.57
CA GLN A 104 -5.56 4.20 -9.72
C GLN A 104 -6.77 4.97 -9.22
N ARG A 105 -7.85 4.99 -10.01
CA ARG A 105 -9.13 5.62 -9.62
C ARG A 105 -9.67 5.09 -8.29
N GLU A 106 -9.42 3.82 -8.01
CA GLU A 106 -9.88 3.14 -6.81
C GLU A 106 -9.23 3.69 -5.55
N LEU A 107 -7.97 4.15 -5.63
CA LEU A 107 -7.31 4.77 -4.49
C LEU A 107 -7.98 6.09 -4.07
N THR A 108 -8.51 6.86 -5.03
CA THR A 108 -9.34 8.03 -4.73
C THR A 108 -10.61 7.65 -3.94
N GLY A 109 -11.16 6.46 -4.20
CA GLY A 109 -12.25 5.88 -3.42
C GLY A 109 -11.84 5.63 -1.96
N TRP A 110 -10.67 5.07 -1.74
CA TRP A 110 -10.12 4.85 -0.40
C TRP A 110 -9.85 6.16 0.33
N ASP A 111 -9.23 7.16 -0.30
CA ASP A 111 -8.98 8.47 0.31
C ASP A 111 -10.30 9.11 0.80
N ARG A 112 -11.35 9.09 -0.02
CA ARG A 112 -12.68 9.62 0.33
C ARG A 112 -13.33 8.82 1.46
N LEU A 113 -13.24 7.50 1.38
CA LEU A 113 -13.81 6.60 2.38
C LEU A 113 -13.18 6.84 3.76
N ILE A 114 -11.84 6.89 3.82
CA ILE A 114 -11.10 7.14 5.06
C ILE A 114 -11.40 8.54 5.60
N ALA A 115 -11.40 9.57 4.75
CA ALA A 115 -11.72 10.93 5.16
C ALA A 115 -13.14 11.04 5.72
N SER A 116 -14.14 10.43 5.08
CA SER A 116 -15.53 10.45 5.55
C SER A 116 -15.74 9.65 6.84
N ALA A 117 -15.01 8.55 7.01
CA ALA A 117 -15.11 7.69 8.18
C ALA A 117 -14.35 8.23 9.40
N ALA A 118 -13.39 9.16 9.23
CA ALA A 118 -12.53 9.70 10.28
C ALA A 118 -13.32 10.32 11.44
N ILE A 119 -14.50 10.88 11.19
CA ILE A 119 -15.36 11.49 12.22
C ILE A 119 -15.87 10.43 13.20
N ARG A 120 -16.25 9.25 12.70
CA ARG A 120 -16.79 8.14 13.50
C ARG A 120 -15.72 7.17 14.00
N HIS A 121 -14.61 7.08 13.26
CA HIS A 121 -13.47 6.20 13.51
C HIS A 121 -12.18 7.01 13.51
N PRO A 122 -11.86 7.77 14.58
CA PRO A 122 -10.72 8.69 14.62
C PRO A 122 -9.36 8.03 14.38
N ASP A 123 -9.21 6.75 14.74
CA ASP A 123 -7.97 5.98 14.57
C ASP A 123 -7.76 5.44 13.14
N LEU A 124 -8.83 5.39 12.35
CA LEU A 124 -8.81 4.79 11.02
C LEU A 124 -7.82 5.44 10.06
N PRO A 125 -7.69 6.79 9.97
CA PRO A 125 -6.70 7.43 9.11
C PRO A 125 -5.27 7.01 9.45
N ARG A 126 -4.94 6.91 10.74
CA ARG A 126 -3.63 6.46 11.19
C ARG A 126 -3.37 5.00 10.80
N ARG A 127 -4.35 4.11 11.03
CA ARG A 127 -4.27 2.68 10.69
C ARG A 127 -4.11 2.49 9.18
N PHE A 128 -4.89 3.25 8.39
CA PHE A 128 -4.77 3.27 6.93
C PHE A 128 -3.37 3.71 6.49
N TYR A 129 -2.87 4.81 7.04
CA TYR A 129 -1.54 5.31 6.71
C TYR A 129 -0.46 4.28 7.01
N VAL A 130 -0.47 3.67 8.20
CA VAL A 130 0.53 2.67 8.61
C VAL A 130 0.46 1.40 7.75
N ALA A 131 -0.74 0.93 7.41
CA ALA A 131 -0.91 -0.28 6.62
C ALA A 131 -0.53 -0.08 5.13
N GLY A 132 -0.62 1.13 4.61
CA GLY A 132 -0.42 1.45 3.19
C GLY A 132 0.69 2.47 2.94
N PRO A 133 0.38 3.78 2.82
CA PRO A 133 1.33 4.80 2.41
C PRO A 133 2.59 4.86 3.28
N GLY A 134 2.44 4.73 4.59
CA GLY A 134 3.56 4.75 5.55
C GLY A 134 4.52 3.58 5.37
N ARG A 135 4.01 2.41 5.00
CA ARG A 135 4.86 1.25 4.67
C ARG A 135 5.69 1.51 3.42
N ALA A 136 5.07 2.03 2.36
CA ALA A 136 5.81 2.39 1.13
C ALA A 136 6.88 3.45 1.41
N GLN A 137 6.57 4.44 2.25
CA GLN A 137 7.52 5.47 2.67
C GLN A 137 8.70 4.88 3.45
N GLN A 138 8.46 3.96 4.41
CA GLN A 138 9.53 3.28 5.15
C GLN A 138 10.43 2.43 4.24
N MET A 139 9.87 1.75 3.24
CA MET A 139 10.65 1.00 2.25
C MET A 139 11.55 1.92 1.43
N LEU A 140 11.03 3.07 0.96
CA LEU A 140 11.82 4.05 0.21
C LEU A 140 12.93 4.65 1.08
N GLU A 141 12.62 5.00 2.34
CA GLU A 141 13.59 5.46 3.33
C GLU A 141 14.71 4.44 3.53
N SER A 142 14.38 3.15 3.67
CA SER A 142 15.38 2.09 3.82
C SER A 142 16.30 1.94 2.60
N ILE A 143 15.74 2.03 1.38
CA ILE A 143 16.54 2.00 0.14
C ILE A 143 17.53 3.16 0.11
N ILE A 144 17.10 4.35 0.49
CA ILE A 144 17.94 5.55 0.51
C ILE A 144 18.99 5.48 1.62
N ALA A 145 18.62 5.00 2.82
CA ALA A 145 19.56 4.81 3.93
C ALA A 145 20.70 3.87 3.54
N GLU A 146 20.41 2.73 2.94
CA GLU A 146 21.42 1.81 2.44
C GLU A 146 22.35 2.47 1.41
N ALA A 147 21.79 3.23 0.47
CA ALA A 147 22.59 3.93 -0.54
C ALA A 147 23.48 5.03 0.05
N VAL A 148 23.07 5.64 1.14
CA VAL A 148 23.93 6.58 1.91
C VAL A 148 25.04 5.83 2.63
N ASP A 149 24.73 4.70 3.28
CA ASP A 149 25.72 3.87 4.00
C ASP A 149 26.75 3.26 3.04
N GLU A 150 26.34 2.90 1.82
CA GLU A 150 27.20 2.39 0.75
C GLU A 150 28.01 3.51 0.04
N GLY A 151 27.77 4.78 0.38
CA GLY A 151 28.44 5.92 -0.24
C GLY A 151 28.03 6.20 -1.69
N VAL A 152 26.90 5.67 -2.15
CA VAL A 152 26.31 5.96 -3.47
C VAL A 152 25.61 7.32 -3.46
N LEU A 153 24.98 7.66 -2.34
CA LEU A 153 24.38 8.97 -2.10
C LEU A 153 25.21 9.76 -1.08
N ILE A 154 25.13 11.09 -1.15
CA ILE A 154 25.73 11.98 -0.16
C ILE A 154 25.10 11.77 1.21
N SER A 155 25.84 12.10 2.28
CA SER A 155 25.28 12.08 3.64
C SER A 155 24.08 13.03 3.74
N CYS A 156 22.91 12.50 4.00
CA CYS A 156 21.64 13.22 4.13
C CYS A 156 20.70 12.52 5.12
N ASN A 157 19.59 13.16 5.45
CA ASN A 157 18.49 12.51 6.17
C ASN A 157 17.71 11.60 5.20
N PRO A 158 17.73 10.26 5.34
CA PRO A 158 17.06 9.35 4.40
C PRO A 158 15.55 9.59 4.30
N ARG A 159 14.92 10.00 5.40
CA ARG A 159 13.49 10.31 5.44
C ARG A 159 13.14 11.52 4.59
N GLU A 160 13.91 12.61 4.72
CA GLU A 160 13.71 13.83 3.91
C GLU A 160 13.97 13.56 2.45
N ALA A 161 15.04 12.83 2.12
CA ALA A 161 15.33 12.45 0.74
C ALA A 161 14.25 11.55 0.12
N ALA A 162 13.64 10.66 0.91
CA ALA A 162 12.51 9.84 0.48
C ALA A 162 11.26 10.70 0.21
N ASP A 163 10.99 11.68 1.06
CA ASP A 163 9.87 12.61 0.88
C ASP A 163 10.08 13.51 -0.35
N ASP A 164 11.29 13.98 -0.60
CA ASP A 164 11.66 14.74 -1.79
C ASP A 164 11.40 13.93 -3.07
N LEU A 165 11.88 12.69 -3.11
CA LEU A 165 11.69 11.82 -4.28
C LEU A 165 10.21 11.48 -4.50
N ALA A 166 9.47 11.16 -3.44
CA ALA A 166 8.03 10.93 -3.53
C ALA A 166 7.28 12.19 -4.00
N GLY A 167 7.68 13.37 -3.52
CA GLY A 167 7.15 14.66 -3.96
C GLY A 167 7.40 14.92 -5.45
N LEU A 168 8.60 14.62 -5.96
CA LEU A 168 8.95 14.73 -7.38
C LEU A 168 8.11 13.76 -8.24
N TRP A 169 7.87 12.53 -7.77
CA TRP A 169 7.04 11.57 -8.48
C TRP A 169 5.57 11.99 -8.53
N LEU A 170 5.02 12.49 -7.44
CA LEU A 170 3.59 12.80 -7.34
C LEU A 170 3.27 14.19 -7.90
N GLY A 171 3.96 15.22 -7.42
CA GLY A 171 3.73 16.62 -7.80
C GLY A 171 2.26 17.05 -7.73
N MET A 172 1.94 18.17 -8.35
CA MET A 172 0.56 18.67 -8.43
C MET A 172 -0.37 17.75 -9.25
N THR A 173 0.19 16.95 -10.15
CA THR A 173 -0.59 16.01 -10.98
C THR A 173 -1.41 15.02 -10.13
N SER A 174 -0.85 14.56 -8.99
CA SER A 174 -1.59 13.69 -8.08
C SER A 174 -2.85 14.38 -7.52
N LEU A 175 -2.76 15.66 -7.18
CA LEU A 175 -3.90 16.43 -6.71
C LEU A 175 -4.93 16.66 -7.82
N GLU A 176 -4.49 16.99 -9.04
CA GLU A 176 -5.37 17.16 -10.20
C GLU A 176 -6.20 15.90 -10.47
N ILE A 177 -5.56 14.71 -10.39
CA ILE A 177 -6.24 13.44 -10.58
C ILE A 177 -7.21 13.15 -9.43
N LYS A 178 -6.81 13.39 -8.18
CA LYS A 178 -7.66 13.20 -6.99
C LYS A 178 -8.92 14.07 -7.02
N LEU A 179 -8.79 15.30 -7.52
CA LEU A 179 -9.91 16.22 -7.69
C LEU A 179 -10.74 15.96 -8.95
N GLY A 180 -10.29 15.09 -9.85
CA GLY A 180 -10.95 14.81 -11.12
C GLY A 180 -10.73 15.89 -12.19
N ALA A 181 -9.80 16.83 -11.95
CA ALA A 181 -9.42 17.87 -12.90
C ALA A 181 -8.58 17.31 -14.07
N ARG A 182 -7.97 16.15 -13.88
CA ARG A 182 -7.17 15.44 -14.88
C ARG A 182 -7.54 13.96 -14.90
N LYS A 183 -7.43 13.33 -16.08
CA LYS A 183 -7.47 11.87 -16.22
C LYS A 183 -6.23 11.24 -15.58
N THR A 184 -6.34 9.96 -15.22
CA THR A 184 -5.21 9.14 -14.79
C THR A 184 -4.09 9.11 -15.84
N LEU A 185 -2.85 9.03 -15.39
CA LEU A 185 -1.69 8.95 -16.26
C LEU A 185 -1.66 7.63 -17.05
N SER A 186 -1.22 7.67 -18.29
CA SER A 186 -0.86 6.50 -19.06
C SER A 186 0.44 5.88 -18.55
N ASP A 187 0.71 4.63 -18.94
CA ASP A 187 1.97 3.97 -18.58
C ASP A 187 3.22 4.71 -19.09
N GLU A 188 3.13 5.36 -20.23
CA GLU A 188 4.22 6.18 -20.79
C GLU A 188 4.46 7.44 -19.98
N GLU A 189 3.37 8.14 -19.60
CA GLU A 189 3.46 9.32 -18.73
C GLU A 189 4.04 8.96 -17.35
N ILE A 190 3.68 7.79 -16.79
CA ILE A 190 4.24 7.28 -15.53
C ILE A 190 5.74 7.05 -15.67
N LYS A 191 6.17 6.32 -16.69
CA LYS A 191 7.59 6.03 -16.93
C LYS A 191 8.40 7.31 -17.12
N HIS A 192 7.90 8.25 -17.93
CA HIS A 192 8.55 9.55 -18.16
C HIS A 192 8.69 10.34 -16.86
N ARG A 193 7.62 10.41 -16.05
CA ARG A 193 7.63 11.12 -14.77
C ARG A 193 8.63 10.50 -13.79
N VAL A 194 8.64 9.18 -13.67
CA VAL A 194 9.57 8.46 -12.78
C VAL A 194 11.01 8.69 -13.20
N SER A 195 11.32 8.56 -14.48
CA SER A 195 12.67 8.79 -15.01
C SER A 195 13.13 10.23 -14.82
N HIS A 196 12.26 11.21 -15.12
CA HIS A 196 12.57 12.63 -14.92
C HIS A 196 12.86 12.95 -13.44
N ALA A 197 11.96 12.54 -12.55
CA ALA A 197 12.10 12.77 -11.11
C ALA A 197 13.38 12.14 -10.54
N LEU A 198 13.67 10.89 -10.97
CA LEU A 198 14.90 10.21 -10.56
C LEU A 198 16.15 10.92 -11.09
N GLY A 199 16.12 11.43 -12.32
CA GLY A 199 17.22 12.24 -12.86
C GLY A 199 17.48 13.52 -12.06
N VAL A 200 16.43 14.20 -11.57
CA VAL A 200 16.55 15.36 -10.69
C VAL A 200 17.12 14.95 -9.33
N PHE A 201 16.58 13.90 -8.73
CA PHE A 201 17.01 13.36 -7.44
C PHE A 201 18.48 12.98 -7.46
N MET A 202 18.91 12.19 -8.44
CA MET A 202 20.30 11.72 -8.56
C MET A 202 21.30 12.87 -8.81
N ARG A 203 20.91 13.93 -9.50
CA ARG A 203 21.79 15.12 -9.67
C ARG A 203 22.08 15.82 -8.36
N PHE A 204 21.15 15.80 -7.43
CA PHE A 204 21.31 16.45 -6.13
C PHE A 204 21.96 15.54 -5.09
N TYR A 205 21.53 14.28 -5.04
CA TYR A 205 21.89 13.36 -3.96
C TYR A 205 23.05 12.40 -4.28
N SER A 206 23.47 12.22 -5.55
CA SER A 206 24.61 11.33 -5.85
C SER A 206 25.93 11.93 -5.40
N VAL A 207 26.82 11.07 -4.91
CA VAL A 207 28.23 11.42 -4.72
C VAL A 207 28.84 11.73 -6.10
N LYS A 208 29.57 12.83 -6.21
CA LYS A 208 30.24 13.29 -7.46
C LYS A 208 31.58 12.63 -7.62
#